data_7b61993c01a156655a30fc4af8005a8f
#
_entry.id   7b61993c01a156655a30fc4af8005a8f
#
_cell.length_a   1.000
_cell.length_b   1.000
_cell.length_c   1.000
_cell.angle_alpha   90.00
_cell.angle_beta   90.00
_cell.angle_gamma   90.00
#
_symmetry.space_group_name_H-M   'P 1'
#
loop_
_entity.id
_entity.type
_entity.pdbx_description
1 polymer ?
#
loop_
_entity_poly.entity_id
_entity_poly.type
_entity_poly.pdbx_seq_one_letter_code
_entity_poly.pdbx_strand_id
1 'polypeptide(L)'
;MGPLLARLTKRLIVLAVGAFFIYLAFWHVLPFFDNRTPIALALLITYVVMAYVIIPLLFRVYRFFYHPVHLPLYCTTPDGFASDPINIALVGTRQQVLKAMQMAGWQLADKHTPLNVLREIMAAITGHPYSNAPMSRLYLFGRKQDFGFQVPIAGRRAARHHVRFWAADLQLTDELKHHVRFWHRFYRPTHPDPTAQLWVGAASKDVGLAPIRHNAQLTHMIDPNTNRERRKIVRDLKHANKLASTRTITVNRPFALRNRALRGYLHSDGKIAICELR
;
A
#
# COMPACT_ATOMS: atom_id res chain seq x y z
N MET A 1 4.15 -30.83 14.20
CA MET A 1 3.27 -31.04 13.05
C MET A 1 4.11 -30.98 11.78
N GLY A 2 4.09 -32.04 10.94
CA GLY A 2 4.89 -32.06 9.72
C GLY A 2 4.43 -31.00 8.70
N PRO A 3 5.32 -30.51 7.82
CA PRO A 3 5.01 -29.45 6.85
C PRO A 3 3.85 -29.81 5.90
N LEU A 4 3.57 -31.10 5.69
CA LEU A 4 2.43 -31.59 4.90
C LEU A 4 1.11 -31.34 5.63
N LEU A 5 1.03 -31.67 6.92
CA LEU A 5 -0.18 -31.52 7.74
C LEU A 5 -0.54 -30.04 7.85
N ALA A 6 0.45 -29.14 8.07
CA ALA A 6 0.21 -27.69 8.10
C ALA A 6 -0.33 -27.15 6.77
N ARG A 7 0.11 -27.67 5.62
CA ARG A 7 -0.42 -27.30 4.30
C ARG A 7 -1.85 -27.81 4.09
N LEU A 8 -2.14 -29.03 4.50
CA LEU A 8 -3.51 -29.60 4.40
C LEU A 8 -4.48 -28.83 5.29
N THR A 9 -4.13 -28.57 6.55
CA THR A 9 -4.94 -27.77 7.47
C THR A 9 -5.23 -26.38 6.90
N LYS A 10 -4.21 -25.72 6.34
CA LYS A 10 -4.40 -24.41 5.70
C LYS A 10 -5.35 -24.46 4.50
N ARG A 11 -5.28 -25.51 3.68
CA ARG A 11 -6.20 -25.70 2.55
C ARG A 11 -7.63 -25.95 3.01
N LEU A 12 -7.80 -26.79 4.04
CA LEU A 12 -9.12 -27.08 4.63
C LEU A 12 -9.76 -25.81 5.22
N ILE A 13 -8.99 -25.01 5.94
CA ILE A 13 -9.47 -23.70 6.47
C ILE A 13 -9.91 -22.80 5.31
N VAL A 14 -9.14 -22.69 4.24
CA VAL A 14 -9.50 -21.86 3.08
C VAL A 14 -10.79 -22.35 2.42
N LEU A 15 -10.96 -23.68 2.26
CA LEU A 15 -12.17 -24.27 1.70
C LEU A 15 -13.39 -24.06 2.63
N ALA A 16 -13.23 -24.26 3.93
CA ALA A 16 -14.29 -24.04 4.91
C ALA A 16 -14.73 -22.57 4.95
N VAL A 17 -13.77 -21.64 4.92
CA VAL A 17 -14.04 -20.20 4.84
C VAL A 17 -14.76 -19.87 3.53
N GLY A 18 -14.30 -20.42 2.39
CA GLY A 18 -14.95 -20.23 1.10
C GLY A 18 -16.40 -20.75 1.10
N ALA A 19 -16.64 -21.97 1.60
CA ALA A 19 -17.98 -22.56 1.71
C ALA A 19 -18.89 -21.72 2.64
N PHE A 20 -18.36 -21.25 3.77
CA PHE A 20 -19.09 -20.36 4.68
C PHE A 20 -19.51 -19.05 4.00
N PHE A 21 -18.67 -18.47 3.16
CA PHE A 21 -19.03 -17.26 2.41
C PHE A 21 -20.07 -17.52 1.33
N ILE A 22 -19.97 -18.64 0.64
CA ILE A 22 -21.00 -19.06 -0.32
C ILE A 22 -22.34 -19.23 0.42
N TYR A 23 -22.33 -19.89 1.57
CA TYR A 23 -23.50 -20.04 2.42
C TYR A 23 -24.08 -18.68 2.83
N LEU A 24 -23.26 -17.74 3.35
CA LEU A 24 -23.72 -16.39 3.72
C LEU A 24 -24.31 -15.64 2.53
N ALA A 25 -23.66 -15.70 1.37
CA ALA A 25 -24.12 -15.03 0.17
C ALA A 25 -25.49 -15.55 -0.27
N PHE A 26 -25.67 -16.87 -0.34
CA PHE A 26 -26.92 -17.47 -0.84
C PHE A 26 -28.04 -17.48 0.20
N TRP A 27 -27.75 -17.65 1.49
CA TRP A 27 -28.78 -17.79 2.52
C TRP A 27 -29.13 -16.51 3.26
N HIS A 28 -28.23 -15.54 3.30
CA HIS A 28 -28.43 -14.30 4.07
C HIS A 28 -28.42 -13.02 3.23
N VAL A 29 -27.68 -12.98 2.13
CA VAL A 29 -27.58 -11.75 1.33
C VAL A 29 -28.55 -11.79 0.15
N LEU A 30 -28.58 -12.84 -0.65
CA LEU A 30 -29.49 -12.96 -1.79
C LEU A 30 -30.97 -12.91 -1.42
N PRO A 31 -31.47 -13.57 -0.36
CA PRO A 31 -32.88 -13.50 0.01
C PRO A 31 -33.36 -12.12 0.48
N PHE A 32 -32.44 -11.21 0.75
CA PHE A 32 -32.76 -9.82 1.08
C PHE A 32 -33.33 -9.05 -0.13
N PHE A 33 -33.14 -9.58 -1.33
CA PHE A 33 -33.68 -9.03 -2.56
C PHE A 33 -35.01 -9.71 -2.88
N ASP A 34 -36.05 -8.90 -3.04
CA ASP A 34 -37.37 -9.43 -3.46
C ASP A 34 -37.37 -9.83 -4.94
N ASN A 35 -38.42 -10.49 -5.38
CA ASN A 35 -38.55 -10.95 -6.77
C ASN A 35 -38.64 -9.82 -7.79
N ARG A 36 -38.71 -8.56 -7.35
CA ARG A 36 -38.77 -7.37 -8.22
C ARG A 36 -37.35 -6.84 -8.54
N THR A 37 -36.34 -7.22 -7.74
CA THR A 37 -34.96 -6.80 -7.98
C THR A 37 -34.37 -7.62 -9.12
N PRO A 38 -33.87 -7.00 -10.22
CA PRO A 38 -33.19 -7.72 -11.28
C PRO A 38 -32.04 -8.57 -10.71
N ILE A 39 -31.98 -9.86 -11.07
CA ILE A 39 -31.01 -10.80 -10.52
C ILE A 39 -29.56 -10.32 -10.72
N ALA A 40 -29.27 -9.63 -11.83
CA ALA A 40 -27.96 -9.06 -12.10
C ALA A 40 -27.57 -7.98 -11.07
N LEU A 41 -28.53 -7.15 -10.65
CA LEU A 41 -28.31 -6.14 -9.63
C LEU A 41 -28.14 -6.78 -8.24
N ALA A 42 -28.93 -7.78 -7.90
CA ALA A 42 -28.79 -8.54 -6.66
C ALA A 42 -27.41 -9.20 -6.55
N LEU A 43 -26.95 -9.85 -7.62
CA LEU A 43 -25.61 -10.45 -7.69
C LEU A 43 -24.50 -9.41 -7.59
N LEU A 44 -24.64 -8.26 -8.24
CA LEU A 44 -23.66 -7.17 -8.16
C LEU A 44 -23.55 -6.62 -6.74
N ILE A 45 -24.68 -6.36 -6.07
CA ILE A 45 -24.67 -5.85 -4.70
C ILE A 45 -24.08 -6.90 -3.75
N THR A 46 -24.49 -8.18 -3.91
CA THR A 46 -23.91 -9.29 -3.13
C THR A 46 -22.39 -9.36 -3.29
N TYR A 47 -21.90 -9.27 -4.53
CA TYR A 47 -20.46 -9.24 -4.80
C TYR A 47 -19.78 -8.06 -4.08
N VAL A 48 -20.33 -6.85 -4.17
CA VAL A 48 -19.76 -5.66 -3.53
C VAL A 48 -19.72 -5.82 -2.01
N VAL A 49 -20.82 -6.27 -1.39
CA VAL A 49 -20.89 -6.49 0.06
C VAL A 49 -19.89 -7.55 0.50
N MET A 50 -19.82 -8.67 -0.19
CA MET A 50 -18.90 -9.75 0.16
C MET A 50 -17.44 -9.34 -0.02
N ALA A 51 -17.09 -8.82 -1.18
CA ALA A 51 -15.69 -8.51 -1.54
C ALA A 51 -15.13 -7.31 -0.78
N TYR A 52 -15.94 -6.29 -0.49
CA TYR A 52 -15.45 -5.02 0.05
C TYR A 52 -15.78 -4.79 1.53
N VAL A 53 -16.73 -5.53 2.09
CA VAL A 53 -17.14 -5.39 3.50
C VAL A 53 -16.85 -6.66 4.29
N ILE A 54 -17.50 -7.78 3.95
CA ILE A 54 -17.50 -8.98 4.81
C ILE A 54 -16.12 -9.64 4.85
N ILE A 55 -15.55 -9.97 3.70
CA ILE A 55 -14.24 -10.64 3.64
C ILE A 55 -13.12 -9.79 4.26
N PRO A 56 -12.96 -8.49 3.96
CA PRO A 56 -11.98 -7.65 4.65
C PRO A 56 -12.20 -7.56 6.16
N LEU A 57 -13.46 -7.48 6.61
CA LEU A 57 -13.77 -7.45 8.04
C LEU A 57 -13.27 -8.70 8.76
N LEU A 58 -13.53 -9.88 8.19
CA LEU A 58 -13.07 -11.14 8.78
C LEU A 58 -11.55 -11.28 8.81
N PHE A 59 -10.85 -10.81 7.76
CA PHE A 59 -9.40 -10.75 7.81
C PHE A 59 -8.89 -9.82 8.90
N ARG A 60 -9.56 -8.68 9.15
CA ARG A 60 -9.20 -7.76 10.26
C ARG A 60 -9.40 -8.43 11.61
N VAL A 61 -10.54 -9.11 11.81
CA VAL A 61 -10.82 -9.85 13.05
C VAL A 61 -9.79 -10.96 13.25
N TYR A 62 -9.52 -11.76 12.23
CA TYR A 62 -8.48 -12.79 12.29
C TYR A 62 -7.12 -12.21 12.71
N ARG A 63 -6.73 -11.08 12.12
CA ARG A 63 -5.46 -10.43 12.43
C ARG A 63 -5.43 -9.74 13.79
N PHE A 64 -6.55 -9.35 14.33
CA PHE A 64 -6.63 -8.87 15.71
C PHE A 64 -6.15 -9.93 16.70
N PHE A 65 -6.47 -11.21 16.43
CA PHE A 65 -6.01 -12.33 17.26
C PHE A 65 -4.63 -12.88 16.88
N TYR A 66 -4.19 -12.64 15.64
CA TYR A 66 -2.94 -13.18 15.12
C TYR A 66 -2.04 -12.08 14.55
N HIS A 67 -1.06 -11.66 15.36
CA HIS A 67 -0.09 -10.63 14.99
C HIS A 67 1.28 -11.25 14.66
N PRO A 68 1.57 -11.59 13.39
CA PRO A 68 2.90 -12.04 13.03
C PRO A 68 3.90 -10.88 13.16
N VAL A 69 4.92 -11.08 13.98
CA VAL A 69 6.04 -10.15 14.06
C VAL A 69 6.85 -10.26 12.78
N HIS A 70 7.04 -9.16 12.08
CA HIS A 70 7.86 -9.10 10.88
C HIS A 70 8.71 -7.83 10.87
N LEU A 71 9.85 -7.88 10.17
CA LEU A 71 10.67 -6.69 9.97
C LEU A 71 9.90 -5.66 9.13
N PRO A 72 10.03 -4.36 9.43
CA PRO A 72 9.30 -3.29 8.72
C PRO A 72 9.90 -2.98 7.35
N LEU A 73 10.08 -4.00 6.52
CA LEU A 73 10.66 -3.92 5.17
C LEU A 73 9.61 -3.67 4.09
N TYR A 74 8.34 -3.76 4.45
CA TYR A 74 7.19 -3.51 3.59
C TYR A 74 6.03 -2.97 4.41
N CYS A 75 5.16 -2.23 3.77
CA CYS A 75 3.91 -1.80 4.37
C CYS A 75 2.83 -2.89 4.25
N THR A 76 1.77 -2.78 5.03
CA THR A 76 0.67 -3.73 5.05
C THR A 76 -0.65 -3.06 4.68
N THR A 77 -1.56 -3.83 4.12
CA THR A 77 -2.94 -3.39 3.89
C THR A 77 -3.73 -3.37 5.21
N PRO A 78 -4.94 -2.76 5.24
CA PRO A 78 -5.83 -2.82 6.41
C PRO A 78 -6.11 -4.25 6.89
N ASP A 79 -6.14 -5.21 5.94
CA ASP A 79 -6.35 -6.64 6.22
C ASP A 79 -5.05 -7.34 6.65
N GLY A 80 -3.93 -6.58 6.75
CA GLY A 80 -2.64 -7.03 7.22
C GLY A 80 -1.81 -7.85 6.23
N PHE A 81 -2.17 -7.88 4.97
CA PHE A 81 -1.33 -8.51 3.95
C PHE A 81 -0.14 -7.62 3.59
N ALA A 82 0.99 -8.25 3.28
CA ALA A 82 2.15 -7.55 2.74
C ALA A 82 1.78 -6.81 1.45
N SER A 83 2.26 -5.57 1.32
CA SER A 83 2.06 -4.72 0.16
C SER A 83 3.41 -4.18 -0.33
N ASP A 84 3.51 -2.87 -0.59
CA ASP A 84 4.68 -2.27 -1.23
C ASP A 84 5.94 -2.39 -0.37
N PRO A 85 7.09 -2.79 -0.95
CA PRO A 85 8.37 -2.75 -0.26
C PRO A 85 8.79 -1.32 0.09
N ILE A 86 9.39 -1.15 1.26
CA ILE A 86 10.05 0.10 1.63
C ILE A 86 11.36 0.19 0.86
N ASN A 87 11.55 1.27 0.10
CA ASN A 87 12.68 1.42 -0.80
C ASN A 87 13.27 2.83 -0.86
N ILE A 88 12.68 3.80 -0.18
CA ILE A 88 13.18 5.18 -0.11
C ILE A 88 13.00 5.73 1.30
N ALA A 89 13.87 6.67 1.69
CA ALA A 89 13.69 7.50 2.87
C ALA A 89 14.06 8.93 2.55
N LEU A 90 13.28 9.88 3.05
CA LEU A 90 13.57 11.32 2.96
C LEU A 90 13.88 11.85 4.34
N VAL A 91 14.83 12.75 4.42
CA VAL A 91 15.22 13.44 5.65
C VAL A 91 14.96 14.92 5.45
N GLY A 92 14.18 15.49 6.34
CA GLY A 92 13.77 16.89 6.32
C GLY A 92 12.48 17.11 7.09
N THR A 93 12.11 18.36 7.26
CA THR A 93 10.83 18.71 7.87
C THR A 93 9.67 18.29 6.95
N ARG A 94 8.48 18.16 7.52
CA ARG A 94 7.28 17.85 6.74
C ARG A 94 7.08 18.84 5.58
N GLN A 95 7.33 20.13 5.82
CA GLN A 95 7.18 21.16 4.80
C GLN A 95 8.22 21.02 3.68
N GLN A 96 9.47 20.70 4.02
CA GLN A 96 10.50 20.40 3.02
C GLN A 96 10.13 19.22 2.14
N VAL A 97 9.62 18.12 2.72
CA VAL A 97 9.16 16.95 1.95
C VAL A 97 8.04 17.34 0.99
N LEU A 98 7.00 18.03 1.48
CA LEU A 98 5.87 18.46 0.63
C LEU A 98 6.35 19.33 -0.52
N LYS A 99 7.17 20.36 -0.23
CA LYS A 99 7.70 21.30 -1.23
C LYS A 99 8.62 20.61 -2.23
N ALA A 100 9.55 19.77 -1.74
CA ALA A 100 10.51 19.06 -2.59
C ALA A 100 9.81 18.13 -3.59
N MET A 101 8.84 17.34 -3.13
CA MET A 101 8.09 16.43 -3.98
C MET A 101 7.23 17.18 -5.01
N GLN A 102 6.56 18.27 -4.62
CA GLN A 102 5.79 19.09 -5.55
C GLN A 102 6.68 19.73 -6.63
N MET A 103 7.83 20.27 -6.24
CA MET A 103 8.80 20.85 -7.19
C MET A 103 9.44 19.80 -8.10
N ALA A 104 9.51 18.54 -7.65
CA ALA A 104 9.93 17.41 -8.46
C ALA A 104 8.81 16.85 -9.37
N GLY A 105 7.64 17.54 -9.46
CA GLY A 105 6.52 17.18 -10.32
C GLY A 105 5.58 16.12 -9.74
N TRP A 106 5.70 15.81 -8.44
CA TRP A 106 4.84 14.86 -7.76
C TRP A 106 3.65 15.57 -7.12
N GLN A 107 2.45 15.06 -7.39
CA GLN A 107 1.20 15.62 -6.88
C GLN A 107 0.82 14.94 -5.57
N LEU A 108 0.47 15.74 -4.56
CA LEU A 108 -0.05 15.24 -3.30
C LEU A 108 -1.42 14.60 -3.51
N ALA A 109 -1.59 13.36 -3.08
CA ALA A 109 -2.86 12.66 -3.16
C ALA A 109 -3.89 13.27 -2.20
N ASP A 110 -5.13 13.36 -2.65
CA ASP A 110 -6.25 13.85 -1.85
C ASP A 110 -6.54 12.90 -0.67
N LYS A 111 -7.19 13.45 0.36
CA LYS A 111 -7.63 12.64 1.50
C LYS A 111 -8.67 11.62 1.04
N HIS A 112 -8.60 10.43 1.61
CA HIS A 112 -9.56 9.36 1.37
C HIS A 112 -10.90 9.66 2.08
N THR A 113 -11.73 10.48 1.46
CA THR A 113 -13.09 10.82 1.90
C THR A 113 -14.11 10.16 0.98
N PRO A 114 -15.37 9.92 1.42
CA PRO A 114 -16.42 9.38 0.55
C PRO A 114 -16.61 10.20 -0.74
N LEU A 115 -16.55 11.52 -0.63
CA LEU A 115 -16.69 12.40 -1.79
C LEU A 115 -15.54 12.24 -2.80
N ASN A 116 -14.29 12.14 -2.32
CA ASN A 116 -13.14 11.98 -3.20
C ASN A 116 -13.10 10.58 -3.84
N VAL A 117 -13.58 9.55 -3.12
CA VAL A 117 -13.78 8.21 -3.69
C VAL A 117 -14.85 8.22 -4.77
N LEU A 118 -15.97 8.93 -4.54
CA LEU A 118 -17.01 9.10 -5.57
C LEU A 118 -16.46 9.83 -6.81
N ARG A 119 -15.66 10.89 -6.61
CA ARG A 119 -14.98 11.59 -7.72
C ARG A 119 -14.04 10.66 -8.49
N GLU A 120 -13.30 9.80 -7.81
CA GLU A 120 -12.41 8.80 -8.44
C GLU A 120 -13.23 7.80 -9.28
N ILE A 121 -14.35 7.30 -8.76
CA ILE A 121 -15.26 6.42 -9.49
C ILE A 121 -15.83 7.13 -10.73
N MET A 122 -16.30 8.37 -10.58
CA MET A 122 -16.83 9.17 -11.69
C MET A 122 -15.75 9.45 -12.75
N ALA A 123 -14.53 9.78 -12.32
CA ALA A 123 -13.38 9.97 -13.22
C ALA A 123 -13.06 8.69 -14.01
N ALA A 124 -13.15 7.53 -13.36
CA ALA A 124 -12.94 6.23 -14.02
C ALA A 124 -14.02 5.93 -15.06
N ILE A 125 -15.30 6.25 -14.75
CA ILE A 125 -16.45 6.02 -15.65
C ILE A 125 -16.39 7.00 -16.83
N THR A 126 -16.21 8.28 -16.57
CA THR A 126 -16.24 9.34 -17.60
C THR A 126 -14.95 9.46 -18.41
N GLY A 127 -13.87 8.82 -17.94
CA GLY A 127 -12.55 8.90 -18.57
C GLY A 127 -11.81 10.21 -18.33
N HIS A 128 -12.32 11.11 -17.46
CA HIS A 128 -11.61 12.32 -17.08
C HIS A 128 -10.47 12.02 -16.10
N PRO A 129 -9.28 12.61 -16.28
CA PRO A 129 -8.17 12.35 -15.38
C PRO A 129 -8.41 13.00 -14.00
N TYR A 130 -8.29 12.22 -12.94
CA TYR A 130 -8.24 12.72 -11.57
C TYR A 130 -6.80 12.58 -11.04
N SER A 131 -5.99 13.58 -11.32
CA SER A 131 -4.54 13.55 -11.06
C SER A 131 -4.17 13.37 -9.60
N ASN A 132 -5.01 13.88 -8.68
CA ASN A 132 -4.81 13.82 -7.23
C ASN A 132 -5.69 12.75 -6.57
N ALA A 133 -6.15 11.74 -7.33
CA ALA A 133 -7.02 10.70 -6.81
C ALA A 133 -6.53 10.13 -5.46
N PRO A 134 -7.42 9.87 -4.51
CA PRO A 134 -7.04 9.36 -3.20
C PRO A 134 -6.33 8.03 -3.32
N MET A 135 -5.39 7.77 -2.43
CA MET A 135 -4.66 6.50 -2.39
C MET A 135 -5.24 5.59 -1.32
N SER A 136 -5.32 4.29 -1.60
CA SER A 136 -5.71 3.28 -0.62
C SER A 136 -4.81 3.36 0.62
N ARG A 137 -5.41 3.12 1.79
CA ARG A 137 -4.68 3.16 3.05
C ARG A 137 -3.74 1.96 3.16
N LEU A 138 -2.46 2.24 3.44
CA LEU A 138 -1.48 1.23 3.82
C LEU A 138 -0.93 1.58 5.21
N TYR A 139 -0.41 0.58 5.89
CA TYR A 139 0.03 0.69 7.28
C TYR A 139 1.50 0.33 7.41
N LEU A 140 2.21 1.14 8.16
CA LEU A 140 3.55 0.89 8.65
C LEU A 140 3.63 1.49 10.08
N PHE A 141 4.40 0.90 10.98
CA PHE A 141 4.46 1.31 12.39
C PHE A 141 3.07 1.36 13.06
N GLY A 142 2.18 0.42 12.73
CA GLY A 142 0.83 0.36 13.30
C GLY A 142 -0.13 1.48 12.87
N ARG A 143 0.29 2.39 11.98
CA ARG A 143 -0.49 3.57 11.56
C ARG A 143 -0.55 3.71 10.04
N LYS A 144 -1.58 4.40 9.54
CA LYS A 144 -1.71 4.74 8.13
C LYS A 144 -0.62 5.71 7.68
N GLN A 145 -0.35 5.74 6.36
CA GLN A 145 0.56 6.73 5.78
C GLN A 145 0.18 8.17 6.15
N ASP A 146 1.20 9.01 6.35
CA ASP A 146 1.01 10.44 6.63
C ASP A 146 0.58 11.20 5.38
N PHE A 147 1.17 10.87 4.24
CA PHE A 147 0.83 11.40 2.93
C PHE A 147 1.31 10.47 1.81
N GLY A 148 0.77 10.67 0.63
CA GLY A 148 1.19 9.99 -0.58
C GLY A 148 1.33 10.98 -1.72
N PHE A 149 2.22 10.68 -2.65
CA PHE A 149 2.41 11.46 -3.87
C PHE A 149 2.27 10.56 -5.08
N GLN A 150 1.86 11.13 -6.20
CA GLN A 150 1.66 10.40 -7.43
C GLN A 150 1.97 11.24 -8.65
N VAL A 151 2.30 10.55 -9.75
CA VAL A 151 2.44 11.13 -11.08
C VAL A 151 1.69 10.24 -12.06
N PRO A 152 0.60 10.72 -12.67
CA PRO A 152 -0.12 9.96 -13.70
C PRO A 152 0.79 9.63 -14.88
N ILE A 153 0.56 8.49 -15.51
CA ILE A 153 1.27 8.12 -16.73
C ILE A 153 0.40 8.49 -17.93
N ALA A 154 0.90 9.39 -18.78
CA ALA A 154 0.18 9.84 -19.96
C ALA A 154 -0.25 8.66 -20.84
N GLY A 155 -1.48 8.72 -21.38
CA GLY A 155 -2.03 7.71 -22.29
C GLY A 155 -2.40 6.37 -21.64
N ARG A 156 -2.24 6.21 -20.31
CA ARG A 156 -2.58 4.96 -19.60
C ARG A 156 -3.53 5.21 -18.44
N ARG A 157 -4.80 4.84 -18.61
CA ARG A 157 -5.80 4.91 -17.54
C ARG A 157 -5.37 4.00 -16.38
N ALA A 158 -5.57 4.47 -15.15
CA ALA A 158 -5.23 3.76 -13.91
C ALA A 158 -3.75 3.39 -13.71
N ALA A 159 -2.84 3.88 -14.56
CA ALA A 159 -1.41 3.71 -14.39
C ALA A 159 -0.79 5.00 -13.83
N ARG A 160 -0.01 4.86 -12.76
CA ARG A 160 0.65 5.99 -12.10
C ARG A 160 1.91 5.55 -11.38
N HIS A 161 2.86 6.43 -11.26
CA HIS A 161 3.93 6.35 -10.27
C HIS A 161 3.36 6.83 -8.94
N HIS A 162 3.65 6.14 -7.86
CA HIS A 162 3.20 6.58 -6.53
C HIS A 162 4.20 6.25 -5.45
N VAL A 163 4.16 7.03 -4.38
CA VAL A 163 4.94 6.79 -3.17
C VAL A 163 4.12 7.19 -1.95
N ARG A 164 4.22 6.42 -0.88
CA ARG A 164 3.63 6.70 0.42
C ARG A 164 4.73 6.91 1.44
N PHE A 165 4.52 7.83 2.38
CA PHE A 165 5.50 8.14 3.42
C PHE A 165 4.89 8.02 4.81
N TRP A 166 5.71 7.56 5.74
CA TRP A 166 5.44 7.48 7.18
C TRP A 166 6.58 8.16 7.94
N ALA A 167 6.27 9.06 8.87
CA ALA A 167 7.26 9.57 9.79
C ALA A 167 7.76 8.42 10.68
N ALA A 168 9.07 8.22 10.73
CA ALA A 168 9.70 7.29 11.65
C ALA A 168 9.91 7.98 13.00
N ASP A 169 8.81 8.22 13.72
CA ASP A 169 8.79 8.91 15.00
C ASP A 169 9.15 7.94 16.16
N LEU A 170 10.08 8.37 17.02
CA LEU A 170 10.50 7.59 18.19
C LEU A 170 9.51 7.70 19.37
N GLN A 171 8.53 8.58 19.30
CA GLN A 171 7.52 8.77 20.35
C GLN A 171 6.37 7.75 20.30
N LEU A 172 6.44 6.75 19.41
CA LEU A 172 5.46 5.67 19.33
C LEU A 172 5.53 4.72 20.54
N THR A 173 4.47 3.93 20.73
CA THR A 173 4.39 2.92 21.79
C THR A 173 5.58 1.97 21.78
N ASP A 174 5.92 1.38 22.95
CA ASP A 174 7.12 0.55 23.09
C ASP A 174 7.18 -0.63 22.12
N GLU A 175 6.05 -1.25 21.81
CA GLU A 175 5.96 -2.34 20.82
C GLU A 175 6.39 -1.89 19.41
N LEU A 176 6.08 -0.66 19.03
CA LEU A 176 6.37 -0.12 17.71
C LEU A 176 7.75 0.54 17.64
N LYS A 177 8.36 0.90 18.77
CA LYS A 177 9.71 1.49 18.85
C LYS A 177 10.76 0.61 18.17
N HIS A 178 10.65 -0.72 18.27
CA HIS A 178 11.57 -1.63 17.58
C HIS A 178 11.57 -1.45 16.07
N HIS A 179 10.39 -1.28 15.47
CA HIS A 179 10.26 -1.06 14.02
C HIS A 179 10.83 0.29 13.60
N VAL A 180 10.59 1.33 14.40
CA VAL A 180 11.13 2.67 14.13
C VAL A 180 12.63 2.69 14.32
N ARG A 181 13.16 2.11 15.42
CA ARG A 181 14.59 1.99 15.69
C ARG A 181 15.32 1.20 14.61
N PHE A 182 14.67 0.23 13.97
CA PHE A 182 15.23 -0.47 12.81
C PHE A 182 15.65 0.53 11.72
N TRP A 183 14.82 1.51 11.40
CA TRP A 183 15.12 2.50 10.38
C TRP A 183 16.12 3.54 10.85
N HIS A 184 16.03 4.01 12.11
CA HIS A 184 16.96 4.99 12.67
C HIS A 184 18.40 4.51 12.73
N ARG A 185 18.66 3.21 12.84
CA ARG A 185 20.03 2.68 12.79
C ARG A 185 20.73 2.90 11.45
N PHE A 186 19.99 3.07 10.39
CA PHE A 186 20.52 3.35 9.04
C PHE A 186 20.61 4.84 8.74
N TYR A 187 20.02 5.66 9.58
CA TYR A 187 20.07 7.11 9.45
C TYR A 187 21.14 7.68 10.38
N ARG A 188 22.19 8.28 9.80
CA ARG A 188 23.13 9.14 10.50
C ARG A 188 23.07 10.50 9.82
N PRO A 189 22.58 11.55 10.48
CA PRO A 189 22.51 12.87 9.88
C PRO A 189 23.92 13.36 9.49
N THR A 190 24.06 13.86 8.28
CA THR A 190 25.29 14.52 7.81
C THR A 190 25.34 15.93 8.37
N HIS A 191 24.18 16.55 8.61
CA HIS A 191 24.05 17.83 9.29
C HIS A 191 22.97 17.71 10.37
N PRO A 192 23.28 18.04 11.63
CA PRO A 192 22.32 17.97 12.71
C PRO A 192 21.31 19.12 12.60
N ASP A 193 20.19 18.88 11.93
CA ASP A 193 18.99 19.70 12.05
C ASP A 193 18.08 19.02 13.09
N PRO A 194 17.89 19.61 14.29
CA PRO A 194 17.05 19.00 15.33
C PRO A 194 15.57 18.90 14.94
N THR A 195 15.14 19.62 13.89
CA THR A 195 13.76 19.58 13.38
C THR A 195 13.59 18.58 12.24
N ALA A 196 14.68 18.01 11.72
CA ALA A 196 14.64 17.06 10.63
C ALA A 196 14.05 15.73 11.10
N GLN A 197 13.05 15.27 10.39
CA GLN A 197 12.40 13.98 10.61
C GLN A 197 12.83 12.99 9.54
N LEU A 198 12.86 11.71 9.89
CA LEU A 198 13.05 10.62 8.95
C LEU A 198 11.68 10.16 8.42
N TRP A 199 11.47 10.27 7.12
CA TRP A 199 10.29 9.82 6.41
C TRP A 199 10.59 8.56 5.62
N VAL A 200 10.06 7.44 6.04
CA VAL A 200 10.25 6.15 5.38
C VAL A 200 9.18 5.96 4.32
N GLY A 201 9.55 5.55 3.12
CA GLY A 201 8.66 5.52 1.98
C GLY A 201 8.64 4.20 1.20
N ALA A 202 7.44 3.89 0.69
CA ALA A 202 7.19 2.80 -0.24
C ALA A 202 6.81 3.37 -1.60
N ALA A 203 7.72 3.27 -2.56
CA ALA A 203 7.53 3.73 -3.93
C ALA A 203 7.24 2.56 -4.85
N SER A 204 6.17 2.66 -5.63
CA SER A 204 5.70 1.64 -6.57
C SER A 204 5.07 2.29 -7.80
N LYS A 205 4.84 1.49 -8.83
CA LYS A 205 4.17 1.89 -10.06
C LYS A 205 2.94 1.04 -10.28
N ASP A 206 1.79 1.69 -10.42
CA ASP A 206 0.57 1.03 -10.88
C ASP A 206 0.64 0.86 -12.40
N VAL A 207 0.32 -0.34 -12.88
CA VAL A 207 0.36 -0.68 -14.31
C VAL A 207 -1.00 -1.06 -14.89
N GLY A 208 -2.04 -1.04 -14.07
CA GLY A 208 -3.42 -1.35 -14.45
C GLY A 208 -4.28 -1.79 -13.27
N LEU A 209 -5.40 -2.43 -13.54
CA LEU A 209 -6.34 -2.97 -12.55
C LEU A 209 -6.46 -4.49 -12.71
N ALA A 210 -6.59 -5.20 -11.60
CA ALA A 210 -6.90 -6.62 -11.57
C ALA A 210 -7.62 -7.02 -10.27
N PRO A 211 -8.36 -8.13 -10.27
CA PRO A 211 -8.96 -8.64 -9.05
C PRO A 211 -7.90 -9.24 -8.11
N ILE A 212 -8.10 -9.04 -6.83
CA ILE A 212 -7.33 -9.70 -5.77
C ILE A 212 -7.79 -11.16 -5.67
N ARG A 213 -6.84 -12.09 -5.49
CA ARG A 213 -7.11 -13.53 -5.52
C ARG A 213 -8.02 -14.07 -4.41
N HIS A 214 -7.98 -13.48 -3.22
CA HIS A 214 -8.65 -14.04 -2.03
C HIS A 214 -10.00 -13.42 -1.74
N ASN A 215 -10.33 -12.26 -2.29
CA ASN A 215 -11.60 -11.58 -2.05
C ASN A 215 -12.21 -10.97 -3.32
N ALA A 216 -11.58 -11.19 -4.48
CA ALA A 216 -12.01 -10.66 -5.78
C ALA A 216 -12.19 -9.13 -5.86
N GLN A 217 -11.69 -8.37 -4.87
CA GLN A 217 -11.69 -6.91 -4.94
C GLN A 217 -10.87 -6.42 -6.12
N LEU A 218 -11.35 -5.42 -6.83
CA LEU A 218 -10.57 -4.73 -7.84
C LEU A 218 -9.48 -3.87 -7.18
N THR A 219 -8.24 -4.05 -7.59
CA THR A 219 -7.09 -3.30 -7.08
C THR A 219 -6.11 -2.94 -8.19
N HIS A 220 -5.23 -1.99 -7.90
CA HIS A 220 -4.14 -1.67 -8.81
C HIS A 220 -3.10 -2.80 -8.86
N MET A 221 -2.68 -3.13 -10.08
CA MET A 221 -1.54 -4.01 -10.32
C MET A 221 -0.25 -3.22 -10.17
N ILE A 222 0.70 -3.73 -9.40
CA ILE A 222 1.99 -3.09 -9.16
C ILE A 222 3.04 -3.70 -10.09
N ASP A 223 3.89 -2.86 -10.68
CA ASP A 223 5.07 -3.30 -11.44
C ASP A 223 5.96 -4.17 -10.55
N PRO A 224 6.34 -5.38 -10.99
CA PRO A 224 7.18 -6.28 -10.21
C PRO A 224 8.52 -5.67 -9.75
N ASN A 225 9.08 -4.74 -10.50
CA ASN A 225 10.37 -4.12 -10.17
C ASN A 225 10.22 -2.77 -9.48
N THR A 226 10.01 -2.79 -8.16
CA THR A 226 9.85 -1.59 -7.35
C THR A 226 11.12 -0.73 -7.24
N ASN A 227 12.31 -1.31 -7.57
CA ASN A 227 13.57 -0.58 -7.53
C ASN A 227 13.65 0.53 -8.60
N ARG A 228 12.87 0.42 -9.68
CA ARG A 228 12.77 1.46 -10.72
C ARG A 228 12.16 2.74 -10.17
N GLU A 229 11.14 2.62 -9.31
CA GLU A 229 10.46 3.77 -8.73
C GLU A 229 11.35 4.52 -7.74
N ARG A 230 12.12 3.80 -6.92
CA ARG A 230 13.16 4.41 -6.08
C ARG A 230 14.10 5.30 -6.91
N ARG A 231 14.63 4.76 -8.03
CA ARG A 231 15.53 5.51 -8.91
C ARG A 231 14.85 6.70 -9.57
N LYS A 232 13.56 6.56 -9.93
CA LYS A 232 12.78 7.66 -10.49
C LYS A 232 12.67 8.83 -9.51
N ILE A 233 12.27 8.59 -8.26
CA ILE A 233 12.11 9.65 -7.26
C ILE A 233 13.46 10.36 -7.01
N VAL A 234 14.54 9.60 -6.84
CA VAL A 234 15.87 10.18 -6.64
C VAL A 234 16.27 11.08 -7.82
N ARG A 235 16.02 10.63 -9.05
CA ARG A 235 16.31 11.42 -10.26
C ARG A 235 15.46 12.68 -10.30
N ASP A 236 14.15 12.58 -10.05
CA ASP A 236 13.22 13.70 -10.11
C ASP A 236 13.58 14.77 -9.06
N LEU A 237 13.92 14.36 -7.83
CA LEU A 237 14.40 15.25 -6.77
C LEU A 237 15.75 15.92 -7.11
N LYS A 238 16.66 15.18 -7.78
CA LYS A 238 17.93 15.75 -8.28
C LYS A 238 17.69 16.82 -9.33
N HIS A 239 16.84 16.55 -10.32
CA HIS A 239 16.47 17.50 -11.37
C HIS A 239 15.81 18.76 -10.80
N ALA A 240 15.00 18.61 -9.74
CA ALA A 240 14.43 19.74 -9.01
C ALA A 240 15.40 20.49 -8.10
N ASN A 241 16.66 20.06 -8.02
CA ASN A 241 17.70 20.61 -7.13
C ASN A 241 17.27 20.63 -5.65
N LYS A 242 16.59 19.57 -5.19
CA LYS A 242 16.05 19.45 -3.82
C LYS A 242 16.81 18.48 -2.92
N LEU A 243 17.92 17.92 -3.39
CA LEU A 243 18.76 17.05 -2.59
C LEU A 243 20.03 17.78 -2.11
N ALA A 244 20.26 17.73 -0.81
CA ALA A 244 21.54 18.06 -0.20
C ALA A 244 22.51 16.89 -0.37
N SER A 245 22.04 15.69 -0.04
CA SER A 245 22.79 14.45 -0.24
C SER A 245 21.88 13.29 -0.61
N THR A 246 22.46 12.24 -1.17
CA THR A 246 21.76 10.97 -1.42
C THR A 246 22.72 9.82 -1.30
N ARG A 247 22.32 8.77 -0.61
CA ARG A 247 23.07 7.51 -0.49
C ARG A 247 22.13 6.32 -0.59
N THR A 248 22.61 5.23 -1.16
CA THR A 248 21.87 3.96 -1.19
C THR A 248 22.52 2.99 -0.21
N ILE A 249 21.75 2.43 0.68
CA ILE A 249 22.22 1.48 1.69
C ILE A 249 21.49 0.15 1.53
N THR A 250 22.16 -0.94 1.91
CA THR A 250 21.56 -2.27 1.98
C THR A 250 21.01 -2.48 3.38
N VAL A 251 19.70 -2.68 3.48
CA VAL A 251 18.99 -2.91 4.75
C VAL A 251 18.64 -4.37 4.96
N ASN A 252 18.58 -5.13 3.87
CA ASN A 252 18.31 -6.56 3.88
C ASN A 252 18.90 -7.23 2.63
N ARG A 253 18.93 -8.57 2.61
CA ARG A 253 19.15 -9.32 1.37
C ARG A 253 18.01 -9.08 0.39
N PRO A 254 18.21 -9.27 -0.93
CA PRO A 254 17.12 -9.25 -1.88
C PRO A 254 15.96 -10.15 -1.44
N PHE A 255 14.74 -9.67 -1.58
CA PHE A 255 13.55 -10.44 -1.22
C PHE A 255 12.42 -10.21 -2.21
N ALA A 256 11.45 -11.12 -2.19
CA ALA A 256 10.26 -11.03 -3.01
C ALA A 256 9.01 -11.12 -2.13
N LEU A 257 8.04 -10.24 -2.40
CA LEU A 257 6.71 -10.27 -1.80
C LEU A 257 5.72 -10.80 -2.83
N ARG A 258 4.79 -11.65 -2.41
CA ARG A 258 3.75 -12.12 -3.30
C ARG A 258 2.84 -10.96 -3.72
N ASN A 259 2.75 -10.69 -5.01
CA ASN A 259 1.82 -9.70 -5.53
C ASN A 259 0.38 -10.17 -5.31
N ARG A 260 -0.49 -9.30 -4.78
CA ARG A 260 -1.88 -9.62 -4.47
C ARG A 260 -2.75 -9.69 -5.72
N ALA A 261 -2.52 -8.78 -6.65
CA ALA A 261 -3.34 -8.57 -7.84
C ALA A 261 -2.95 -9.44 -9.04
N LEU A 262 -1.72 -9.97 -9.06
CA LEU A 262 -1.16 -10.71 -10.19
C LEU A 262 -0.59 -12.06 -9.77
N ARG A 263 -0.41 -12.92 -10.77
CA ARG A 263 0.51 -14.05 -10.66
C ARG A 263 1.94 -13.46 -10.65
N GLY A 264 2.70 -13.68 -9.59
CA GLY A 264 4.08 -13.24 -9.49
C GLY A 264 4.42 -12.56 -8.17
N TYR A 265 5.57 -11.95 -8.14
CA TYR A 265 6.18 -11.36 -6.95
C TYR A 265 6.61 -9.93 -7.23
N LEU A 266 6.54 -9.09 -6.20
CA LEU A 266 7.19 -7.78 -6.15
C LEU A 266 8.64 -8.02 -5.70
N HIS A 267 9.60 -7.57 -6.49
CA HIS A 267 11.02 -7.77 -6.21
C HIS A 267 11.63 -6.50 -5.60
N SER A 268 12.34 -6.70 -4.50
CA SER A 268 13.20 -5.71 -3.86
C SER A 268 14.64 -6.22 -3.83
N ASP A 269 15.59 -5.35 -4.15
CA ASP A 269 17.02 -5.64 -4.01
C ASP A 269 17.52 -5.51 -2.55
N GLY A 270 16.61 -5.26 -1.60
CA GLY A 270 16.94 -5.05 -0.20
C GLY A 270 17.63 -3.72 0.10
N LYS A 271 17.65 -2.80 -0.87
CA LYS A 271 18.29 -1.49 -0.72
C LYS A 271 17.26 -0.37 -0.61
N ILE A 272 17.60 0.68 0.15
CA ILE A 272 16.85 1.93 0.19
C ILE A 272 17.76 3.10 -0.23
N ALA A 273 17.16 4.11 -0.84
CA ALA A 273 17.82 5.41 -1.04
C ALA A 273 17.44 6.33 0.12
N ILE A 274 18.42 6.85 0.83
CA ILE A 274 18.24 7.90 1.83
C ILE A 274 18.60 9.22 1.16
N CYS A 275 17.66 10.15 1.16
CA CYS A 275 17.75 11.44 0.49
C CYS A 275 17.60 12.55 1.54
N GLU A 276 18.61 13.34 1.76
CA GLU A 276 18.55 14.54 2.60
C GLU A 276 18.09 15.72 1.74
N LEU A 277 17.03 16.39 2.19
CA LEU A 277 16.42 17.50 1.47
C LEU A 277 17.11 18.82 1.81
N ARG A 278 17.05 19.77 0.84
CA ARG A 278 17.49 21.15 1.02
C ARG A 278 16.36 22.04 1.48
#